data_1b3edfef96922c539e975ba745ffa4b2
#
_entry.id   1b3edfef96922c539e975ba745ffa4b2
#
_cell.length_a   1.000
_cell.length_b   1.000
_cell.length_c   1.000
_cell.angle_alpha   90.00
_cell.angle_beta   90.00
_cell.angle_gamma   90.00
#
_symmetry.space_group_name_H-M   'P 1'
#
loop_
_entity.id
_entity.type
_entity.pdbx_description
1 polymer ?
#
loop_
_entity_poly.entity_id
_entity_poly.type
_entity_poly.pdbx_seq_one_letter_code
_entity_poly.pdbx_strand_id
1 'polypeptide(L)'
;WMIGIEALPALIYTVMVCTVPMSPRWLMMKGRYNEAREVLQKIDPQRDISGLIEAGKEEASHNSESIWQPKYRFIVLLAFLIAFFNQFSGINAFLYYAPRIFEIAGLEQNAALLSSVVVGVVNLIFTLIGLVLIDKLGRRTLMYICSFGYIISLGLISLALLQNWNGQIVPFLFFLFIAAHAVGQGAVIWVFISEIFPNHLRAQGQSLGSSTHWVLAAAIPAMIPFLFGTIGASAVFMIFTGMMVLQLLFVIFLMPETKGVPLEELSKSLIKEDS
;
A
#
# COMPACT_ATOMS: atom_id res chain seq x y z
N TRP A 1 0.13 -15.03 -25.75
CA TRP A 1 1.21 -15.45 -24.84
C TRP A 1 1.39 -14.46 -23.67
N MET A 2 1.31 -13.14 -23.88
CA MET A 2 1.50 -12.11 -22.79
C MET A 2 0.55 -12.33 -21.61
N ILE A 3 -0.75 -12.56 -21.86
CA ILE A 3 -1.75 -12.80 -20.80
C ILE A 3 -1.58 -14.19 -20.19
N GLY A 4 -1.16 -15.18 -21.00
CA GLY A 4 -1.02 -16.56 -20.55
C GLY A 4 0.21 -16.83 -19.67
N ILE A 5 1.25 -15.99 -19.72
CA ILE A 5 2.47 -16.21 -18.93
C ILE A 5 2.23 -16.06 -17.43
N GLU A 6 1.23 -15.27 -17.03
CA GLU A 6 0.83 -15.12 -15.63
C GLU A 6 0.23 -16.37 -15.02
N ALA A 7 -0.30 -17.28 -15.85
CA ALA A 7 -0.86 -18.53 -15.37
C ALA A 7 0.19 -19.46 -14.75
N LEU A 8 1.46 -19.38 -15.20
CA LEU A 8 2.53 -20.23 -14.69
C LEU A 8 2.88 -19.93 -13.21
N PRO A 9 3.23 -18.67 -12.82
CA PRO A 9 3.47 -18.36 -11.42
C PRO A 9 2.21 -18.56 -10.56
N ALA A 10 1.02 -18.31 -11.07
CA ALA A 10 -0.23 -18.56 -10.35
C ALA A 10 -0.44 -20.05 -10.05
N LEU A 11 -0.15 -20.93 -11.01
CA LEU A 11 -0.20 -22.37 -10.82
C LEU A 11 0.81 -22.85 -9.77
N ILE A 12 2.07 -22.38 -9.88
CA ILE A 12 3.13 -22.71 -8.93
C ILE A 12 2.72 -22.27 -7.52
N TYR A 13 2.23 -21.03 -7.37
CA TYR A 13 1.74 -20.51 -6.10
C TYR A 13 0.60 -21.35 -5.52
N THR A 14 -0.38 -21.72 -6.35
CA THR A 14 -1.53 -22.55 -5.94
C THR A 14 -1.07 -23.90 -5.40
N VAL A 15 -0.15 -24.58 -6.13
CA VAL A 15 0.41 -25.85 -5.67
C VAL A 15 1.19 -25.68 -4.34
N MET A 16 2.00 -24.64 -4.23
CA MET A 16 2.76 -24.37 -3.00
C MET A 16 1.84 -24.08 -1.81
N VAL A 17 0.77 -23.31 -1.99
CA VAL A 17 -0.19 -23.00 -0.91
C VAL A 17 -0.90 -24.25 -0.39
N CYS A 18 -1.17 -25.24 -1.24
CA CYS A 18 -1.75 -26.52 -0.81
C CYS A 18 -0.85 -27.30 0.17
N THR A 19 0.45 -27.03 0.19
CA THR A 19 1.41 -27.69 1.09
C THR A 19 1.64 -26.94 2.41
N VAL A 20 1.17 -25.70 2.51
CA VAL A 20 1.35 -24.85 3.70
C VAL A 20 0.30 -25.21 4.76
N PRO A 21 0.70 -25.49 6.02
CA PRO A 21 -0.26 -25.72 7.10
C PRO A 21 -1.09 -24.46 7.40
N MET A 22 -2.29 -24.67 7.94
CA MET A 22 -3.14 -23.55 8.34
C MET A 22 -2.46 -22.69 9.41
N SER A 23 -2.77 -21.39 9.43
CA SER A 23 -2.24 -20.47 10.43
C SER A 23 -2.59 -20.93 11.85
N PRO A 24 -1.61 -21.10 12.75
CA PRO A 24 -1.89 -21.48 14.14
C PRO A 24 -2.85 -20.51 14.81
N ARG A 25 -2.72 -19.22 14.53
CA ARG A 25 -3.57 -18.17 15.06
C ARG A 25 -5.02 -18.32 14.59
N TRP A 26 -5.25 -18.62 13.32
CA TRP A 26 -6.59 -18.91 12.81
C TRP A 26 -7.19 -20.15 13.46
N LEU A 27 -6.39 -21.20 13.64
CA LEU A 27 -6.82 -22.42 14.33
C LEU A 27 -7.24 -22.14 15.77
N MET A 28 -6.49 -21.31 16.51
CA MET A 28 -6.84 -20.88 17.88
C MET A 28 -8.15 -20.08 17.91
N MET A 29 -8.34 -19.15 16.98
CA MET A 29 -9.59 -18.38 16.84
C MET A 29 -10.81 -19.26 16.55
N LYS A 30 -10.62 -20.43 15.91
CA LYS A 30 -11.66 -21.43 15.63
C LYS A 30 -11.81 -22.48 16.72
N GLY A 31 -11.08 -22.35 17.84
CA GLY A 31 -11.11 -23.32 18.95
C GLY A 31 -10.35 -24.63 18.66
N ARG A 32 -9.64 -24.72 17.55
CA ARG A 32 -8.89 -25.93 17.11
C ARG A 32 -7.47 -25.94 17.74
N TYR A 33 -7.40 -25.90 19.05
CA TYR A 33 -6.15 -25.71 19.81
C TYR A 33 -5.12 -26.84 19.63
N ASN A 34 -5.58 -28.09 19.45
CA ASN A 34 -4.68 -29.23 19.26
C ASN A 34 -3.92 -29.12 17.94
N GLU A 35 -4.61 -28.77 16.86
CA GLU A 35 -4.00 -28.57 15.55
C GLU A 35 -3.08 -27.34 15.53
N ALA A 36 -3.47 -26.26 16.23
CA ALA A 36 -2.61 -25.10 16.42
C ALA A 36 -1.30 -25.48 17.10
N ARG A 37 -1.36 -26.35 18.13
CA ARG A 37 -0.19 -26.86 18.84
C ARG A 37 0.73 -27.65 17.92
N GLU A 38 0.19 -28.56 17.12
CA GLU A 38 0.97 -29.36 16.17
C GLU A 38 1.71 -28.49 15.14
N VAL A 39 1.03 -27.46 14.63
CA VAL A 39 1.64 -26.54 13.67
C VAL A 39 2.73 -25.70 14.33
N LEU A 40 2.48 -25.17 15.54
CA LEU A 40 3.48 -24.42 16.31
C LEU A 40 4.72 -25.26 16.61
N GLN A 41 4.54 -26.55 17.00
CA GLN A 41 5.66 -27.47 17.22
C GLN A 41 6.49 -27.73 15.97
N LYS A 42 5.87 -27.76 14.80
CA LYS A 42 6.60 -27.89 13.52
C LYS A 42 7.39 -26.64 13.15
N ILE A 43 6.91 -25.44 13.53
CA ILE A 43 7.56 -24.16 13.22
C ILE A 43 8.72 -23.90 14.18
N ASP A 44 8.50 -24.08 15.48
CA ASP A 44 9.52 -23.84 16.50
C ASP A 44 9.37 -24.85 17.66
N PRO A 45 10.10 -25.97 17.60
CA PRO A 45 10.02 -27.03 18.63
C PRO A 45 10.48 -26.62 20.02
N GLN A 46 11.27 -25.52 20.14
CA GLN A 46 11.89 -25.09 21.41
C GLN A 46 11.10 -24.00 22.13
N ARG A 47 10.04 -23.45 21.50
CA ARG A 47 9.26 -22.36 22.06
C ARG A 47 8.21 -22.83 23.06
N ASP A 48 7.95 -22.03 24.08
CA ASP A 48 6.83 -22.28 25.01
C ASP A 48 5.47 -22.12 24.28
N ILE A 49 4.93 -23.27 23.89
CA ILE A 49 3.67 -23.35 23.15
C ILE A 49 2.47 -23.14 24.07
N SER A 50 2.61 -23.45 25.35
CA SER A 50 1.52 -23.37 26.34
C SER A 50 1.11 -21.90 26.54
N GLY A 51 2.08 -21.02 26.77
CA GLY A 51 1.83 -19.58 26.90
C GLY A 51 1.25 -18.94 25.63
N LEU A 52 1.67 -19.42 24.45
CA LEU A 52 1.11 -18.93 23.17
C LEU A 52 -0.36 -19.35 22.97
N ILE A 53 -0.73 -20.54 23.41
CA ILE A 53 -2.11 -21.02 23.32
C ILE A 53 -3.01 -20.29 24.31
N GLU A 54 -2.52 -20.00 25.52
CA GLU A 54 -3.28 -19.21 26.50
C GLU A 54 -3.51 -17.79 26.02
N ALA A 55 -2.48 -17.10 25.53
CA ALA A 55 -2.61 -15.79 24.90
C ALA A 55 -3.59 -15.81 23.72
N GLY A 56 -3.55 -16.86 22.89
CA GLY A 56 -4.49 -17.03 21.79
C GLY A 56 -5.94 -17.27 22.22
N LYS A 57 -6.17 -17.89 23.38
CA LYS A 57 -7.52 -18.04 23.97
C LYS A 57 -8.06 -16.71 24.48
N GLU A 58 -7.23 -15.90 25.13
CA GLU A 58 -7.58 -14.54 25.55
C GLU A 58 -7.92 -13.66 24.35
N GLU A 59 -7.10 -13.68 23.30
CA GLU A 59 -7.42 -12.97 22.04
C GLU A 59 -8.74 -13.44 21.42
N ALA A 60 -9.02 -14.73 21.43
CA ALA A 60 -10.27 -15.27 20.88
C ALA A 60 -11.50 -14.83 21.68
N SER A 61 -11.39 -14.57 22.98
CA SER A 61 -12.48 -14.05 23.81
C SER A 61 -12.84 -12.60 23.49
N HIS A 62 -11.90 -11.79 22.98
CA HIS A 62 -12.11 -10.40 22.55
C HIS A 62 -12.58 -10.28 21.09
N ASN A 63 -12.79 -11.38 20.39
CA ASN A 63 -13.10 -11.41 18.95
C ASN A 63 -14.52 -10.87 18.58
N SER A 64 -15.30 -10.40 19.55
CA SER A 64 -16.60 -9.76 19.35
C SER A 64 -16.51 -8.23 19.15
N GLU A 65 -15.33 -7.63 19.28
CA GLU A 65 -15.17 -6.20 19.11
C GLU A 65 -15.15 -5.80 17.62
N SER A 66 -15.78 -4.65 17.33
CA SER A 66 -15.83 -4.06 16.01
C SER A 66 -14.95 -2.82 15.94
N ILE A 67 -14.25 -2.62 14.81
CA ILE A 67 -13.48 -1.39 14.53
C ILE A 67 -14.36 -0.12 14.51
N TRP A 68 -15.68 -0.26 14.37
CA TRP A 68 -16.61 0.87 14.30
C TRP A 68 -16.96 1.48 15.67
N GLN A 69 -16.40 0.97 16.75
CA GLN A 69 -16.59 1.58 18.06
C GLN A 69 -15.93 2.96 18.14
N PRO A 70 -16.49 3.91 18.90
CA PRO A 70 -15.97 5.28 19.02
C PRO A 70 -14.49 5.37 19.39
N LYS A 71 -14.00 4.47 20.25
CA LYS A 71 -12.61 4.42 20.71
C LYS A 71 -11.60 4.16 19.57
N TYR A 72 -12.02 3.54 18.45
CA TYR A 72 -11.16 3.19 17.31
C TYR A 72 -11.22 4.18 16.15
N ARG A 73 -12.03 5.24 16.24
CA ARG A 73 -12.24 6.20 15.14
C ARG A 73 -10.95 6.75 14.56
N PHE A 74 -9.95 7.01 15.39
CA PHE A 74 -8.70 7.60 14.94
C PHE A 74 -7.87 6.60 14.10
N ILE A 75 -7.71 5.36 14.56
CA ILE A 75 -6.98 4.35 13.79
C ILE A 75 -7.72 3.95 12.51
N VAL A 76 -9.06 3.92 12.53
CA VAL A 76 -9.90 3.73 11.33
C VAL A 76 -9.67 4.85 10.32
N LEU A 77 -9.64 6.11 10.79
CA LEU A 77 -9.33 7.26 9.94
C LEU A 77 -7.93 7.17 9.33
N LEU A 78 -6.92 6.79 10.12
CA LEU A 78 -5.55 6.62 9.62
C LEU A 78 -5.46 5.55 8.54
N ALA A 79 -6.09 4.39 8.74
CA ALA A 79 -6.12 3.30 7.78
C ALA A 79 -6.86 3.69 6.48
N PHE A 80 -7.99 4.40 6.61
CA PHE A 80 -8.70 4.93 5.47
C PHE A 80 -7.85 5.95 4.69
N LEU A 81 -7.27 6.94 5.37
CA LEU A 81 -6.52 8.02 4.72
C LEU A 81 -5.27 7.52 4.01
N ILE A 82 -4.52 6.58 4.60
CA ILE A 82 -3.32 6.06 3.93
C ILE A 82 -3.68 5.27 2.66
N ALA A 83 -4.78 4.49 2.69
CA ALA A 83 -5.26 3.75 1.53
C ALA A 83 -5.89 4.69 0.48
N PHE A 84 -6.60 5.73 0.91
CA PHE A 84 -7.16 6.77 0.08
C PHE A 84 -6.06 7.52 -0.68
N PHE A 85 -5.07 8.08 0.01
CA PHE A 85 -3.98 8.80 -0.62
C PHE A 85 -3.11 7.91 -1.52
N ASN A 86 -2.97 6.62 -1.18
CA ASN A 86 -2.27 5.68 -2.04
C ASN A 86 -2.88 5.67 -3.45
N GLN A 87 -4.20 5.61 -3.56
CA GLN A 87 -4.88 5.60 -4.85
C GLN A 87 -4.99 6.98 -5.48
N PHE A 88 -5.18 8.03 -4.68
CA PHE A 88 -5.17 9.42 -5.14
C PHE A 88 -3.78 9.97 -5.49
N SER A 89 -2.72 9.16 -5.38
CA SER A 89 -1.45 9.40 -6.09
C SER A 89 -1.58 9.20 -7.60
N GLY A 90 -2.61 8.49 -8.06
CA GLY A 90 -2.82 8.13 -9.45
C GLY A 90 -2.04 6.90 -9.90
N ILE A 91 -1.38 6.16 -8.99
CA ILE A 91 -0.46 5.07 -9.35
C ILE A 91 -1.05 4.06 -10.32
N ASN A 92 -2.24 3.50 -10.02
CA ASN A 92 -2.86 2.50 -10.89
C ASN A 92 -3.31 3.09 -12.23
N ALA A 93 -3.84 4.33 -12.21
CA ALA A 93 -4.21 5.04 -13.43
C ALA A 93 -3.00 5.23 -14.33
N PHE A 94 -1.88 5.66 -13.76
CA PHE A 94 -0.67 5.93 -14.53
C PHE A 94 0.01 4.66 -15.04
N LEU A 95 0.04 3.59 -14.24
CA LEU A 95 0.57 2.30 -14.71
C LEU A 95 -0.24 1.74 -15.88
N TYR A 96 -1.56 1.81 -15.81
CA TYR A 96 -2.42 1.27 -16.89
C TYR A 96 -2.39 2.13 -18.16
N TYR A 97 -2.23 3.44 -18.03
CA TYR A 97 -2.22 4.36 -19.17
C TYR A 97 -0.82 4.90 -19.53
N ALA A 98 0.26 4.31 -18.97
CA ALA A 98 1.63 4.77 -19.21
C ALA A 98 1.97 4.95 -20.72
N PRO A 99 1.71 3.97 -21.61
CA PRO A 99 1.97 4.16 -23.05
C PRO A 99 1.22 5.36 -23.60
N ARG A 100 -0.06 5.51 -23.24
CA ARG A 100 -0.90 6.61 -23.72
C ARG A 100 -0.42 7.98 -23.22
N ILE A 101 0.05 8.05 -21.97
CA ILE A 101 0.60 9.28 -21.40
C ILE A 101 1.87 9.69 -22.14
N PHE A 102 2.73 8.73 -22.48
CA PHE A 102 3.95 8.99 -23.20
C PHE A 102 3.68 9.41 -24.66
N GLU A 103 2.67 8.84 -25.32
CA GLU A 103 2.20 9.30 -26.63
C GLU A 103 1.66 10.75 -26.56
N ILE A 104 0.85 11.08 -25.55
CA ILE A 104 0.36 12.45 -25.31
C ILE A 104 1.52 13.43 -25.12
N ALA A 105 2.61 12.99 -24.50
CA ALA A 105 3.83 13.76 -24.33
C ALA A 105 4.66 13.89 -25.62
N GLY A 106 4.25 13.23 -26.71
CA GLY A 106 4.89 13.34 -28.03
C GLY A 106 5.92 12.24 -28.33
N LEU A 107 5.95 11.14 -27.57
CA LEU A 107 6.79 10.00 -27.93
C LEU A 107 6.14 9.18 -29.04
N GLU A 108 6.97 8.65 -29.95
CA GLU A 108 6.53 7.63 -30.91
C GLU A 108 6.09 6.35 -30.18
N GLN A 109 5.15 5.60 -30.76
CA GLN A 109 4.52 4.43 -30.16
C GLN A 109 5.54 3.40 -29.62
N ASN A 110 6.59 3.09 -30.38
CA ASN A 110 7.62 2.14 -29.95
C ASN A 110 8.40 2.64 -28.73
N ALA A 111 8.72 3.93 -28.68
CA ALA A 111 9.40 4.57 -27.55
C ALA A 111 8.48 4.61 -26.31
N ALA A 112 7.20 4.87 -26.49
CA ALA A 112 6.21 4.85 -25.41
C ALA A 112 6.06 3.45 -24.79
N LEU A 113 5.99 2.40 -25.60
CA LEU A 113 5.95 1.00 -25.15
C LEU A 113 7.22 0.62 -24.40
N LEU A 114 8.40 0.95 -24.96
CA LEU A 114 9.69 0.65 -24.30
C LEU A 114 9.80 1.38 -22.95
N SER A 115 9.40 2.64 -22.89
CA SER A 115 9.38 3.41 -21.63
C SER A 115 8.47 2.77 -20.59
N SER A 116 7.35 2.19 -21.01
CA SER A 116 6.44 1.48 -20.09
C SER A 116 7.06 0.19 -19.52
N VAL A 117 7.91 -0.51 -20.27
CA VAL A 117 8.69 -1.65 -19.75
C VAL A 117 9.69 -1.17 -18.70
N VAL A 118 10.37 -0.04 -18.95
CA VAL A 118 11.31 0.57 -17.98
C VAL A 118 10.59 0.95 -16.68
N VAL A 119 9.33 1.42 -16.73
CA VAL A 119 8.50 1.65 -15.54
C VAL A 119 8.43 0.41 -14.65
N GLY A 120 8.18 -0.76 -15.24
CA GLY A 120 8.15 -2.04 -14.50
C GLY A 120 9.48 -2.37 -13.82
N VAL A 121 10.60 -2.17 -14.52
CA VAL A 121 11.94 -2.39 -13.98
C VAL A 121 12.25 -1.43 -12.83
N VAL A 122 11.95 -0.14 -13.00
CA VAL A 122 12.11 0.87 -11.95
C VAL A 122 11.27 0.51 -10.72
N ASN A 123 10.01 0.13 -10.94
CA ASN A 123 9.13 -0.29 -9.84
C ASN A 123 9.73 -1.47 -9.06
N LEU A 124 10.22 -2.50 -9.74
CA LEU A 124 10.83 -3.67 -9.10
C LEU A 124 12.06 -3.27 -8.27
N ILE A 125 13.01 -2.54 -8.85
CA ILE A 125 14.24 -2.13 -8.17
C ILE A 125 13.93 -1.31 -6.91
N PHE A 126 13.08 -0.29 -7.04
CA PHE A 126 12.76 0.59 -5.92
C PHE A 126 11.84 -0.04 -4.89
N THR A 127 11.04 -1.05 -5.25
CA THR A 127 10.32 -1.89 -4.27
C THR A 127 11.30 -2.68 -3.40
N LEU A 128 12.31 -3.32 -3.99
CA LEU A 128 13.34 -4.04 -3.23
C LEU A 128 14.12 -3.10 -2.31
N ILE A 129 14.45 -1.89 -2.77
CA ILE A 129 15.07 -0.85 -1.93
C ILE A 129 14.12 -0.44 -0.80
N GLY A 130 12.84 -0.25 -1.07
CA GLY A 130 11.82 0.11 -0.08
C GLY A 130 11.69 -0.91 1.03
N LEU A 131 11.72 -2.21 0.72
CA LEU A 131 11.70 -3.29 1.71
C LEU A 131 12.88 -3.23 2.69
N VAL A 132 14.06 -2.81 2.24
CA VAL A 132 15.23 -2.64 3.11
C VAL A 132 15.15 -1.33 3.92
N LEU A 133 14.62 -0.28 3.31
CA LEU A 133 14.59 1.05 3.92
C LEU A 133 13.48 1.20 4.97
N ILE A 134 12.38 0.45 4.87
CA ILE A 134 11.23 0.58 5.76
C ILE A 134 11.60 0.33 7.24
N ASP A 135 12.49 -0.64 7.48
CA ASP A 135 12.97 -0.94 8.82
C ASP A 135 14.14 -0.04 9.27
N LYS A 136 14.85 0.57 8.32
CA LYS A 136 15.98 1.48 8.62
C LYS A 136 15.53 2.91 8.87
N LEU A 137 14.64 3.45 8.06
CA LEU A 137 14.23 4.87 8.10
C LEU A 137 12.91 5.08 8.84
N GLY A 138 12.06 4.04 8.92
CA GLY A 138 10.72 4.14 9.51
C GLY A 138 9.66 4.53 8.48
N ARG A 139 8.41 4.33 8.90
CA ARG A 139 7.25 4.44 8.01
C ARG A 139 6.96 5.89 7.65
N ARG A 140 6.99 6.77 8.65
CA ARG A 140 6.71 8.20 8.48
C ARG A 140 7.77 8.90 7.63
N THR A 141 9.05 8.57 7.82
CA THR A 141 10.15 9.14 7.01
C THR A 141 10.01 8.75 5.54
N LEU A 142 9.70 7.47 5.24
CA LEU A 142 9.49 7.04 3.86
C LEU A 142 8.28 7.73 3.22
N MET A 143 7.23 8.00 3.99
CA MET A 143 6.07 8.75 3.52
C MET A 143 6.41 10.21 3.22
N TYR A 144 7.32 10.85 3.96
CA TYR A 144 7.85 12.18 3.59
C TYR A 144 8.59 12.13 2.26
N ILE A 145 9.52 11.18 2.09
CA ILE A 145 10.32 11.05 0.87
C ILE A 145 9.40 10.86 -0.34
N CYS A 146 8.42 9.95 -0.25
CA CYS A 146 7.52 9.73 -1.37
C CYS A 146 6.57 10.91 -1.63
N SER A 147 6.08 11.60 -0.60
CA SER A 147 5.24 12.77 -0.79
C SER A 147 5.96 13.89 -1.55
N PHE A 148 7.21 14.19 -1.19
CA PHE A 148 8.02 15.15 -1.95
C PHE A 148 8.31 14.65 -3.37
N GLY A 149 8.66 13.38 -3.54
CA GLY A 149 8.87 12.77 -4.85
C GLY A 149 7.65 12.88 -5.75
N TYR A 150 6.46 12.65 -5.22
CA TYR A 150 5.20 12.81 -5.93
C TYR A 150 4.90 14.26 -6.33
N ILE A 151 4.98 15.19 -5.39
CA ILE A 151 4.68 16.61 -5.64
C ILE A 151 5.59 17.14 -6.74
N ILE A 152 6.89 16.82 -6.68
CA ILE A 152 7.86 17.25 -7.68
C ILE A 152 7.58 16.59 -9.04
N SER A 153 7.46 15.26 -9.08
CA SER A 153 7.33 14.54 -10.35
C SER A 153 6.01 14.84 -11.04
N LEU A 154 4.88 14.74 -10.33
CA LEU A 154 3.54 14.97 -10.90
C LEU A 154 3.34 16.44 -11.27
N GLY A 155 3.84 17.37 -10.44
CA GLY A 155 3.80 18.80 -10.73
C GLY A 155 4.61 19.16 -11.97
N LEU A 156 5.83 18.62 -12.12
CA LEU A 156 6.64 18.83 -13.31
C LEU A 156 6.05 18.15 -14.55
N ILE A 157 5.44 16.96 -14.44
CA ILE A 157 4.72 16.34 -15.57
C ILE A 157 3.55 17.24 -16.00
N SER A 158 2.77 17.76 -15.05
CA SER A 158 1.68 18.68 -15.38
C SER A 158 2.18 19.91 -16.12
N LEU A 159 3.26 20.54 -15.65
CA LEU A 159 3.87 21.71 -16.32
C LEU A 159 4.46 21.36 -17.69
N ALA A 160 5.13 20.22 -17.82
CA ALA A 160 5.70 19.75 -19.07
C ALA A 160 4.61 19.56 -20.15
N LEU A 161 3.49 18.96 -19.78
CA LEU A 161 2.34 18.81 -20.68
C LEU A 161 1.66 20.14 -21.01
N LEU A 162 1.54 21.04 -20.03
CA LEU A 162 0.92 22.36 -20.22
C LEU A 162 1.74 23.26 -21.15
N GLN A 163 3.05 23.24 -21.00
CA GLN A 163 3.98 24.10 -21.73
C GLN A 163 4.59 23.43 -22.96
N ASN A 164 4.15 22.21 -23.29
CA ASN A 164 4.67 21.42 -24.41
C ASN A 164 6.20 21.29 -24.41
N TRP A 165 6.78 20.92 -23.27
CA TRP A 165 8.21 20.66 -23.15
C TRP A 165 8.62 19.48 -24.06
N ASN A 166 9.92 19.29 -24.25
CA ASN A 166 10.41 18.11 -24.96
C ASN A 166 9.84 16.83 -24.33
N GLY A 167 9.07 16.06 -25.09
CA GLY A 167 8.34 14.88 -24.63
C GLY A 167 9.22 13.82 -23.99
N GLN A 168 10.51 13.79 -24.29
CA GLN A 168 11.46 12.85 -23.70
C GLN A 168 11.67 13.04 -22.19
N ILE A 169 11.35 14.22 -21.63
CA ILE A 169 11.50 14.47 -20.19
C ILE A 169 10.40 13.77 -19.38
N VAL A 170 9.22 13.56 -19.96
CA VAL A 170 8.05 13.00 -19.24
C VAL A 170 8.29 11.57 -18.72
N PRO A 171 8.87 10.62 -19.49
CA PRO A 171 9.24 9.31 -18.98
C PRO A 171 10.18 9.37 -17.77
N PHE A 172 11.18 10.25 -17.74
CA PHE A 172 12.10 10.38 -16.62
C PHE A 172 11.38 10.87 -15.35
N LEU A 173 10.49 11.85 -15.48
CA LEU A 173 9.65 12.32 -14.37
C LEU A 173 8.70 11.22 -13.89
N PHE A 174 8.22 10.40 -14.81
CA PHE A 174 7.38 9.25 -14.49
C PHE A 174 8.17 8.17 -13.74
N PHE A 175 9.43 7.91 -14.15
CA PHE A 175 10.31 6.99 -13.41
C PHE A 175 10.58 7.49 -12.00
N LEU A 176 10.77 8.80 -11.81
CA LEU A 176 10.90 9.41 -10.48
C LEU A 176 9.64 9.21 -9.64
N PHE A 177 8.45 9.40 -10.23
CA PHE A 177 7.17 9.14 -9.59
C PHE A 177 7.04 7.69 -9.12
N ILE A 178 7.34 6.72 -10.00
CA ILE A 178 7.28 5.29 -9.68
C ILE A 178 8.30 4.92 -8.61
N ALA A 179 9.53 5.43 -8.69
CA ALA A 179 10.55 5.19 -7.68
C ALA A 179 10.12 5.70 -6.30
N ALA A 180 9.59 6.92 -6.24
CA ALA A 180 9.06 7.50 -5.00
C ALA A 180 7.91 6.67 -4.44
N HIS A 181 6.99 6.19 -5.30
CA HIS A 181 5.88 5.31 -4.91
C HIS A 181 6.39 4.00 -4.31
N ALA A 182 7.26 3.31 -5.02
CA ALA A 182 7.74 1.98 -4.65
C ALA A 182 8.50 1.98 -3.31
N VAL A 183 9.33 3.01 -3.07
CA VAL A 183 10.07 3.16 -1.80
C VAL A 183 9.16 3.56 -0.64
N GLY A 184 8.18 4.42 -0.89
CA GLY A 184 7.31 4.97 0.16
C GLY A 184 5.97 4.25 0.27
N GLN A 185 4.96 4.77 -0.38
CA GLN A 185 3.57 4.28 -0.29
C GLN A 185 3.43 2.78 -0.58
N GLY A 186 4.11 2.27 -1.61
CA GLY A 186 4.02 0.86 -2.00
C GLY A 186 4.49 -0.09 -0.91
N ALA A 187 5.56 0.27 -0.18
CA ALA A 187 6.09 -0.52 0.92
C ALA A 187 5.33 -0.27 2.24
N VAL A 188 4.98 0.99 2.52
CA VAL A 188 4.50 1.43 3.84
C VAL A 188 3.04 1.08 4.11
N ILE A 189 2.14 1.20 3.12
CA ILE A 189 0.68 1.11 3.34
C ILE A 189 0.24 -0.13 4.12
N TRP A 190 0.67 -1.31 3.68
CA TRP A 190 0.21 -2.58 4.27
C TRP A 190 0.82 -2.84 5.63
N VAL A 191 2.09 -2.46 5.81
CA VAL A 191 2.81 -2.58 7.08
C VAL A 191 2.20 -1.64 8.10
N PHE A 192 2.02 -0.36 7.77
CA PHE A 192 1.43 0.64 8.65
C PHE A 192 0.02 0.25 9.12
N ILE A 193 -0.87 -0.19 8.20
CA ILE A 193 -2.21 -0.65 8.57
C ILE A 193 -2.13 -1.84 9.54
N SER A 194 -1.19 -2.77 9.35
CA SER A 194 -1.04 -3.92 10.25
C SER A 194 -0.50 -3.54 11.63
N GLU A 195 0.24 -2.45 11.74
CA GLU A 195 0.89 -1.99 12.97
C GLU A 195 0.00 -1.12 13.85
N ILE A 196 -0.92 -0.34 13.27
CA ILE A 196 -1.78 0.57 14.03
C ILE A 196 -2.98 -0.11 14.71
N PHE A 197 -3.37 -1.31 14.26
CA PHE A 197 -4.49 -2.05 14.86
C PHE A 197 -4.03 -3.06 15.90
N PRO A 198 -4.74 -3.15 17.04
CA PRO A 198 -4.55 -4.25 17.99
C PRO A 198 -4.69 -5.60 17.30
N ASN A 199 -4.05 -6.62 17.84
CA ASN A 199 -4.01 -7.95 17.25
C ASN A 199 -5.39 -8.53 16.89
N HIS A 200 -6.38 -8.39 17.78
CA HIS A 200 -7.75 -8.91 17.60
C HIS A 200 -8.54 -8.16 16.52
N LEU A 201 -8.19 -6.89 16.19
CA LEU A 201 -8.85 -6.07 15.17
C LEU A 201 -8.06 -5.97 13.87
N ARG A 202 -6.83 -6.47 13.82
CA ARG A 202 -5.92 -6.33 12.67
C ARG A 202 -6.54 -6.83 11.36
N ALA A 203 -7.27 -7.94 11.40
CA ALA A 203 -7.95 -8.47 10.21
C ALA A 203 -9.03 -7.52 9.69
N GLN A 204 -9.80 -6.90 10.59
CA GLN A 204 -10.83 -5.91 10.22
C GLN A 204 -10.17 -4.63 9.67
N GLY A 205 -9.07 -4.16 10.28
CA GLY A 205 -8.30 -3.01 9.82
C GLY A 205 -7.70 -3.22 8.43
N GLN A 206 -7.09 -4.39 8.20
CA GLN A 206 -6.57 -4.77 6.88
C GLN A 206 -7.69 -4.87 5.84
N SER A 207 -8.85 -5.40 6.22
CA SER A 207 -10.03 -5.45 5.34
C SER A 207 -10.50 -4.05 4.95
N LEU A 208 -10.57 -3.11 5.90
CA LEU A 208 -10.92 -1.71 5.64
C LEU A 208 -9.92 -1.06 4.65
N GLY A 209 -8.63 -1.15 4.93
CA GLY A 209 -7.59 -0.61 4.07
C GLY A 209 -7.61 -1.22 2.68
N SER A 210 -7.70 -2.55 2.58
CA SER A 210 -7.80 -3.26 1.30
C SER A 210 -9.05 -2.88 0.52
N SER A 211 -10.21 -2.81 1.16
CA SER A 211 -11.46 -2.43 0.51
C SER A 211 -11.38 -0.99 -0.03
N THR A 212 -10.88 -0.05 0.77
CA THR A 212 -10.65 1.34 0.33
C THR A 212 -9.71 1.38 -0.87
N HIS A 213 -8.58 0.68 -0.79
CA HIS A 213 -7.59 0.60 -1.86
C HIS A 213 -8.20 0.08 -3.16
N TRP A 214 -8.85 -1.09 -3.15
CA TRP A 214 -9.33 -1.74 -4.37
C TRP A 214 -10.56 -1.07 -4.98
N VAL A 215 -11.45 -0.51 -4.18
CA VAL A 215 -12.58 0.29 -4.69
C VAL A 215 -12.06 1.51 -5.46
N LEU A 216 -11.09 2.24 -4.89
CA LEU A 216 -10.49 3.39 -5.55
C LEU A 216 -9.58 2.99 -6.73
N ALA A 217 -8.88 1.85 -6.63
CA ALA A 217 -8.09 1.29 -7.72
C ALA A 217 -8.93 0.90 -8.95
N ALA A 218 -10.20 0.60 -8.75
CA ALA A 218 -11.14 0.38 -9.86
C ALA A 218 -11.73 1.71 -10.35
N ALA A 219 -12.17 2.60 -9.44
CA ALA A 219 -12.88 3.82 -9.79
C ALA A 219 -11.98 4.85 -10.50
N ILE A 220 -10.79 5.12 -9.95
CA ILE A 220 -9.91 6.19 -10.47
C ILE A 220 -9.45 5.90 -11.91
N PRO A 221 -8.87 4.73 -12.25
CA PRO A 221 -8.48 4.44 -13.63
C PRO A 221 -9.66 4.44 -14.61
N ALA A 222 -10.85 3.99 -14.19
CA ALA A 222 -12.04 4.03 -15.03
C ALA A 222 -12.46 5.46 -15.43
N MET A 223 -12.16 6.44 -14.59
CA MET A 223 -12.48 7.85 -14.87
C MET A 223 -11.41 8.55 -15.73
N ILE A 224 -10.19 8.04 -15.82
CA ILE A 224 -9.07 8.72 -16.49
C ILE A 224 -9.34 9.06 -17.96
N PRO A 225 -9.87 8.14 -18.81
CA PRO A 225 -10.12 8.47 -20.21
C PRO A 225 -11.11 9.65 -20.37
N PHE A 226 -12.15 9.67 -19.53
CA PHE A 226 -13.11 10.76 -19.49
C PHE A 226 -12.47 12.08 -19.05
N LEU A 227 -11.67 12.05 -17.99
CA LEU A 227 -10.98 13.23 -17.47
C LEU A 227 -9.96 13.78 -18.47
N PHE A 228 -9.18 12.92 -19.11
CA PHE A 228 -8.25 13.34 -20.16
C PHE A 228 -8.94 14.00 -21.34
N GLY A 229 -10.16 13.53 -21.71
CA GLY A 229 -10.95 14.10 -22.78
C GLY A 229 -11.65 15.42 -22.42
N THR A 230 -11.97 15.65 -21.14
CA THR A 230 -12.74 16.83 -20.70
C THR A 230 -11.88 17.98 -20.19
N ILE A 231 -10.92 17.70 -19.31
CA ILE A 231 -10.08 18.73 -18.67
C ILE A 231 -8.60 18.67 -19.10
N GLY A 232 -8.23 17.64 -19.87
CA GLY A 232 -6.86 17.44 -20.35
C GLY A 232 -5.93 16.78 -19.34
N ALA A 233 -4.88 16.15 -19.85
CA ALA A 233 -3.93 15.39 -19.05
C ALA A 233 -3.19 16.27 -18.01
N SER A 234 -2.76 17.48 -18.41
CA SER A 234 -2.06 18.40 -17.49
C SER A 234 -2.89 18.71 -16.24
N ALA A 235 -4.19 19.03 -16.41
CA ALA A 235 -5.08 19.34 -15.29
C ALA A 235 -5.27 18.11 -14.36
N VAL A 236 -5.37 16.92 -14.93
CA VAL A 236 -5.45 15.68 -14.15
C VAL A 236 -4.20 15.47 -13.29
N PHE A 237 -2.99 15.64 -13.86
CA PHE A 237 -1.74 15.57 -13.10
C PHE A 237 -1.67 16.65 -12.00
N MET A 238 -2.19 17.85 -12.24
CA MET A 238 -2.25 18.91 -11.23
C MET A 238 -3.19 18.54 -10.07
N ILE A 239 -4.33 17.91 -10.36
CA ILE A 239 -5.25 17.40 -9.31
C ILE A 239 -4.53 16.37 -8.44
N PHE A 240 -3.86 15.39 -9.03
CA PHE A 240 -3.09 14.40 -8.27
C PHE A 240 -1.95 15.04 -7.48
N THR A 241 -1.28 16.07 -8.02
CA THR A 241 -0.27 16.84 -7.28
C THR A 241 -0.89 17.48 -6.03
N GLY A 242 -2.07 18.12 -6.16
CA GLY A 242 -2.80 18.69 -5.02
C GLY A 242 -3.17 17.65 -3.97
N MET A 243 -3.58 16.45 -4.39
CA MET A 243 -3.86 15.34 -3.47
C MET A 243 -2.59 14.88 -2.73
N MET A 244 -1.42 14.93 -3.37
CA MET A 244 -0.15 14.59 -2.71
C MET A 244 0.33 15.67 -1.74
N VAL A 245 -0.04 16.93 -1.95
CA VAL A 245 0.13 17.98 -0.94
C VAL A 245 -0.74 17.68 0.29
N LEU A 246 -1.99 17.28 0.09
CA LEU A 246 -2.86 16.85 1.21
C LEU A 246 -2.31 15.60 1.91
N GLN A 247 -1.73 14.65 1.17
CA GLN A 247 -1.01 13.51 1.76
C GLN A 247 0.16 13.98 2.63
N LEU A 248 0.95 14.93 2.16
CA LEU A 248 2.06 15.47 2.95
C LEU A 248 1.55 16.10 4.27
N LEU A 249 0.45 16.85 4.23
CA LEU A 249 -0.19 17.38 5.44
C LEU A 249 -0.69 16.26 6.37
N PHE A 250 -1.29 15.20 5.82
CA PHE A 250 -1.66 14.01 6.59
C PHE A 250 -0.44 13.40 7.31
N VAL A 251 0.70 13.27 6.62
CA VAL A 251 1.93 12.71 7.21
C VAL A 251 2.50 13.63 8.29
N ILE A 252 2.44 14.97 8.10
CA ILE A 252 2.93 15.95 9.07
C ILE A 252 2.10 15.93 10.35
N PHE A 253 0.79 15.96 10.23
CA PHE A 253 -0.09 16.27 11.37
C PHE A 253 -0.75 15.04 12.00
N LEU A 254 -0.98 13.96 11.24
CA LEU A 254 -1.78 12.84 11.70
C LEU A 254 -1.03 11.52 11.80
N MET A 255 -0.08 11.26 10.90
CA MET A 255 0.58 9.96 10.82
C MET A 255 1.62 9.78 11.94
N PRO A 256 1.44 8.82 12.86
CA PRO A 256 2.46 8.47 13.85
C PRO A 256 3.62 7.69 13.19
N GLU A 257 4.81 7.73 13.82
CA GLU A 257 5.87 6.77 13.50
C GLU A 257 5.61 5.47 14.26
N THR A 258 5.65 4.36 13.54
CA THR A 258 5.38 3.03 14.11
C THR A 258 6.64 2.20 14.29
N LYS A 259 7.76 2.61 13.70
CA LYS A 259 9.03 1.90 13.78
C LYS A 259 9.52 1.75 15.21
N GLY A 260 9.78 0.51 15.62
CA GLY A 260 10.41 0.21 16.91
C GLY A 260 9.51 0.43 18.14
N VAL A 261 8.24 0.75 17.93
CA VAL A 261 7.26 0.87 19.02
C VAL A 261 6.55 -0.48 19.20
N PRO A 262 6.50 -1.04 20.42
CA PRO A 262 5.70 -2.24 20.68
C PRO A 262 4.23 -2.01 20.31
N LEU A 263 3.60 -3.02 19.69
CA LEU A 263 2.22 -2.90 19.18
C LEU A 263 1.21 -2.55 20.29
N GLU A 264 1.42 -3.08 21.48
CA GLU A 264 0.58 -2.84 22.67
C GLU A 264 0.68 -1.38 23.14
N GLU A 265 1.86 -0.80 23.08
CA GLU A 265 2.13 0.58 23.49
C GLU A 265 1.59 1.56 22.44
N LEU A 266 1.80 1.26 21.16
CA LEU A 266 1.27 2.04 20.06
C LEU A 266 -0.27 2.05 20.09
N SER A 267 -0.91 0.91 20.28
CA SER A 267 -2.38 0.81 20.34
C SER A 267 -2.95 1.61 21.52
N LYS A 268 -2.33 1.56 22.69
CA LYS A 268 -2.73 2.37 23.86
C LYS A 268 -2.62 3.88 23.59
N SER A 269 -1.60 4.32 22.87
CA SER A 269 -1.41 5.74 22.55
C SER A 269 -2.40 6.27 21.51
N LEU A 270 -2.87 5.40 20.60
CA LEU A 270 -3.75 5.76 19.49
C LEU A 270 -5.24 5.54 19.80
N ILE A 271 -5.55 4.67 20.74
CA ILE A 271 -6.92 4.37 21.18
C ILE A 271 -7.22 5.26 22.39
N LYS A 272 -8.20 6.16 22.25
CA LYS A 272 -8.72 6.90 23.40
C LYS A 272 -9.47 5.92 24.30
N GLU A 273 -8.91 5.55 25.45
CA GLU A 273 -9.70 5.00 26.53
C GLU A 273 -10.68 6.11 26.94
N ASP A 274 -11.98 5.81 26.88
CA ASP A 274 -13.02 6.69 27.42
C ASP A 274 -12.75 6.87 28.91
N SER A 275 -12.29 8.07 29.29
CA SER A 275 -12.12 8.53 30.68
C SER A 275 -13.46 8.85 31.29
#